data_9731eb59598a7e689b5b59083b0bcd2d
#
_entry.id   9731eb59598a7e689b5b59083b0bcd2d
#
_cell.length_a   1.000
_cell.length_b   1.000
_cell.length_c   1.000
_cell.angle_alpha   90.00
_cell.angle_beta   90.00
_cell.angle_gamma   90.00
#
_symmetry.space_group_name_H-M   'P 1'
#
loop_
_entity.id
_entity.type
_entity.pdbx_description
1 polymer ?
#
loop_
_entity_poly.entity_id
_entity_poly.type
_entity_poly.pdbx_seq_one_letter_code
_entity_poly.pdbx_strand_id
1 'polypeptide(L)'
;MGMVKRFDVYMCENHAKIRPCVVLSPDEMNEVLPYVLVAPITANERPFPTRVGIRIKGKQGQIALDLMRPAAQVLLKEKIGTIPNATCLEISDILKRLFAI
;
A
#
# COMPACT_ATOMS: atom_id res chain seq x y z
N MET A 1 -5.93 -8.92 18.15
CA MET A 1 -5.52 -8.05 17.04
C MET A 1 -5.80 -8.74 15.71
N GLY A 2 -6.47 -8.07 14.79
CA GLY A 2 -6.76 -8.65 13.49
C GLY A 2 -5.52 -8.81 12.62
N MET A 3 -5.59 -9.73 11.69
CA MET A 3 -4.52 -9.94 10.72
C MET A 3 -4.49 -8.81 9.71
N VAL A 4 -3.28 -8.43 9.27
CA VAL A 4 -3.08 -7.48 8.18
C VAL A 4 -3.53 -8.14 6.87
N LYS A 5 -4.36 -7.45 6.12
CA LYS A 5 -4.90 -8.00 4.88
C LYS A 5 -4.45 -7.18 3.68
N ARG A 6 -4.37 -7.85 2.55
CA ARG A 6 -4.05 -7.21 1.27
C ARG A 6 -5.03 -6.06 1.01
N PHE A 7 -4.50 -4.93 0.54
CA PHE A 7 -5.24 -3.71 0.23
C PHE A 7 -5.77 -2.95 1.45
N ASP A 8 -5.40 -3.36 2.66
CA ASP A 8 -5.61 -2.52 3.83
C ASP A 8 -4.69 -1.31 3.75
N VAL A 9 -5.17 -0.18 4.28
CA VAL A 9 -4.39 1.05 4.37
C VAL A 9 -4.06 1.30 5.83
N TYR A 10 -2.77 1.44 6.12
CA TYR A 10 -2.27 1.70 7.47
C TYR A 10 -1.44 2.98 7.50
N MET A 11 -1.40 3.62 8.65
CA MET A 11 -0.34 4.57 8.95
C MET A 11 0.90 3.74 9.29
N CYS A 12 1.99 4.02 8.63
CA CYS A 12 3.20 3.22 8.74
C CYS A 12 4.38 4.10 9.14
N GLU A 13 5.13 3.65 10.13
CA GLU A 13 6.33 4.36 10.58
C GLU A 13 7.50 4.03 9.67
N ASN A 14 8.21 5.09 9.22
CA ASN A 14 9.38 4.94 8.37
C ASN A 14 10.32 6.11 8.66
N HIS A 15 11.49 5.81 9.22
CA HIS A 15 12.51 6.83 9.56
C HIS A 15 11.92 7.98 10.38
N ALA A 16 11.27 7.64 11.49
CA ALA A 16 10.66 8.59 12.43
C ALA A 16 9.49 9.40 11.86
N LYS A 17 9.03 9.07 10.64
CA LYS A 17 7.84 9.67 10.04
C LYS A 17 6.74 8.64 9.96
N ILE A 18 5.50 9.08 10.15
CA ILE A 18 4.32 8.21 10.03
C ILE A 18 3.54 8.67 8.81
N ARG A 19 3.39 7.77 7.84
CA ARG A 19 2.72 8.08 6.58
C ARG A 19 1.81 6.93 6.16
N PRO A 20 0.76 7.21 5.37
CA PRO A 20 -0.12 6.15 4.90
C PRO A 20 0.56 5.25 3.89
N CYS A 21 0.24 3.97 3.96
CA CYS A 21 0.72 2.98 3.01
C CYS A 21 -0.35 1.92 2.76
N VAL A 22 -0.27 1.29 1.60
CA VAL A 22 -1.19 0.24 1.18
C VAL A 22 -0.47 -1.10 1.24
N VAL A 23 -1.09 -2.08 1.86
CA VAL A 23 -0.54 -3.45 1.92
C VAL A 23 -0.77 -4.11 0.56
N LEU A 24 0.30 -4.59 -0.05
CA LEU A 24 0.26 -5.24 -1.37
C LEU A 24 0.42 -6.76 -1.29
N SER A 25 1.07 -7.26 -0.25
CA SER A 25 1.32 -8.69 -0.11
C SER A 25 0.04 -9.45 0.21
N PRO A 26 -0.10 -10.67 -0.33
CA PRO A 26 -1.31 -11.47 -0.11
C PRO A 26 -1.42 -11.95 1.33
N ASP A 27 -2.65 -12.27 1.73
CA ASP A 27 -2.98 -12.65 3.10
C ASP A 27 -2.16 -13.86 3.57
N GLU A 28 -1.90 -14.82 2.69
CA GLU A 28 -1.12 -16.00 3.04
C GLU A 28 0.30 -15.65 3.50
N MET A 29 0.91 -14.66 2.85
CA MET A 29 2.23 -14.17 3.26
C MET A 29 2.14 -13.40 4.58
N ASN A 30 1.10 -12.57 4.70
CA ASN A 30 0.94 -11.71 5.87
C ASN A 30 0.73 -12.50 7.15
N GLU A 31 0.19 -13.72 7.04
CA GLU A 31 -0.03 -14.60 8.17
C GLU A 31 1.28 -15.16 8.75
N VAL A 32 2.27 -15.39 7.91
CA VAL A 32 3.45 -16.16 8.30
C VAL A 32 4.73 -15.34 8.36
N LEU A 33 4.78 -14.18 7.72
CA LEU A 33 6.00 -13.37 7.70
C LEU A 33 5.89 -12.19 8.67
N PRO A 34 7.00 -11.81 9.32
CA PRO A 34 6.98 -10.67 10.23
C PRO A 34 6.95 -9.32 9.51
N TYR A 35 6.97 -9.30 8.18
CA TYR A 35 6.88 -8.09 7.38
C TYR A 35 5.85 -8.27 6.28
N VAL A 36 5.43 -7.15 5.71
CA VAL A 36 4.51 -7.09 4.57
C VAL A 36 5.14 -6.23 3.48
N LEU A 37 4.66 -6.37 2.26
CA LEU A 37 5.04 -5.46 1.18
C LEU A 37 4.03 -4.32 1.13
N VAL A 38 4.51 -3.09 1.11
CA VAL A 38 3.66 -1.91 1.11
C VAL A 38 4.08 -0.95 0.02
N ALA A 39 3.13 -0.12 -0.42
CA ALA A 39 3.40 1.02 -1.28
C ALA A 39 2.97 2.28 -0.53
N PRO A 40 3.80 3.32 -0.50
CA PRO A 40 3.41 4.57 0.17
C PRO A 40 2.35 5.31 -0.63
N ILE A 41 1.52 6.08 0.08
CA ILE A 41 0.60 7.03 -0.52
C ILE A 41 1.24 8.39 -0.40
N THR A 42 1.49 9.04 -1.54
CA THR A 42 2.19 10.33 -1.58
C THR A 42 1.24 11.44 -1.97
N ALA A 43 1.47 12.64 -1.42
CA ALA A 43 0.71 13.84 -1.78
C ALA A 43 1.20 14.46 -3.08
N ASN A 44 2.42 14.13 -3.51
CA ASN A 44 3.01 14.66 -4.73
C ASN A 44 2.53 13.87 -5.94
N GLU A 45 1.78 14.52 -6.82
CA GLU A 45 1.31 13.87 -8.03
C GLU A 45 2.42 13.80 -9.08
N ARG A 46 2.52 12.64 -9.70
CA ARG A 46 3.44 12.39 -10.81
C ARG A 46 2.70 11.68 -11.93
N PRO A 47 2.99 12.00 -13.20
CA PRO A 47 2.30 11.36 -14.32
C PRO A 47 2.90 9.99 -14.68
N PHE A 48 3.30 9.22 -13.68
CA PHE A 48 3.92 7.91 -13.91
C PHE A 48 2.85 6.83 -14.05
N PRO A 49 3.04 5.85 -14.93
CA PRO A 49 2.07 4.77 -15.08
C PRO A 49 1.97 3.86 -13.86
N THR A 50 2.92 3.95 -12.93
CA THR A 50 2.94 3.18 -11.69
C THR A 50 2.24 3.88 -10.53
N ARG A 51 1.63 5.05 -10.78
CA ARG A 51 0.95 5.83 -9.75
C ARG A 51 -0.55 5.69 -9.91
N VAL A 52 -1.23 5.41 -8.79
CA VAL A 52 -2.68 5.19 -8.78
C VAL A 52 -3.33 6.22 -7.86
N GLY A 53 -4.22 7.04 -8.40
CA GLY A 53 -4.92 8.05 -7.62
C GLY A 53 -5.84 7.43 -6.59
N ILE A 54 -5.87 8.02 -5.40
CA ILE A 54 -6.70 7.55 -4.30
C ILE A 54 -7.06 8.72 -3.40
N ARG A 55 -8.25 8.66 -2.80
CA ARG A 55 -8.65 9.61 -1.77
C ARG A 55 -8.80 8.87 -0.45
N ILE A 56 -8.00 9.25 0.53
CA ILE A 56 -8.02 8.63 1.86
C ILE A 56 -8.27 9.72 2.88
N LYS A 57 -9.30 9.52 3.72
CA LYS A 57 -9.68 10.47 4.78
C LYS A 57 -9.85 11.88 4.24
N GLY A 58 -10.46 12.00 3.06
CA GLY A 58 -10.72 13.28 2.43
C GLY A 58 -9.53 13.92 1.72
N LYS A 59 -8.37 13.27 1.73
CA LYS A 59 -7.17 13.79 1.09
C LYS A 59 -6.86 13.03 -0.19
N GLN A 60 -6.57 13.78 -1.24
CA GLN A 60 -6.15 13.23 -2.52
C GLN A 60 -4.67 12.86 -2.46
N GLY A 61 -4.34 11.68 -2.97
CA GLY A 61 -2.95 11.24 -3.06
C GLY A 61 -2.77 10.22 -4.17
N GLN A 62 -1.58 9.68 -4.27
CA GLN A 62 -1.26 8.63 -5.22
C GLN A 62 -0.57 7.47 -4.51
N ILE A 63 -1.02 6.26 -4.81
CA ILE A 63 -0.33 5.05 -4.39
C ILE A 63 0.87 4.88 -5.31
N ALA A 64 2.07 4.91 -4.75
CA ALA A 64 3.32 4.84 -5.51
C ALA A 64 3.81 3.40 -5.59
N LEU A 65 3.34 2.65 -6.58
CA LEU A 65 3.73 1.25 -6.72
C LEU A 65 5.21 1.09 -7.06
N ASP A 66 5.79 2.08 -7.73
CA ASP A 66 7.23 2.09 -8.04
C ASP A 66 8.11 2.23 -6.79
N LEU A 67 7.52 2.62 -5.66
CA LEU A 67 8.24 2.78 -4.39
C LEU A 67 7.87 1.69 -3.38
N MET A 68 7.34 0.58 -3.87
CA MET A 68 6.99 -0.51 -2.96
C MET A 68 8.22 -1.04 -2.22
N ARG A 69 8.01 -1.44 -0.97
CA ARG A 69 9.09 -1.90 -0.11
C ARG A 69 8.54 -2.82 0.97
N PRO A 70 9.40 -3.64 1.59
CA PRO A 70 8.98 -4.38 2.77
C PRO A 70 8.89 -3.44 3.98
N ALA A 71 7.95 -3.74 4.86
CA ALA A 71 7.80 -3.03 6.13
C ALA A 71 7.51 -4.04 7.21
N ALA A 72 8.20 -3.94 8.34
CA ALA A 72 7.94 -4.81 9.49
C ALA A 72 6.51 -4.57 9.97
N GLN A 73 5.77 -5.65 10.26
CA GLN A 73 4.38 -5.49 10.69
C GLN A 73 4.25 -4.66 11.97
N VAL A 74 5.26 -4.71 12.85
CA VAL A 74 5.26 -3.91 14.07
C VAL A 74 5.31 -2.40 13.80
N LEU A 75 5.67 -1.99 12.59
CA LEU A 75 5.70 -0.58 12.20
C LEU A 75 4.36 -0.10 11.61
N LEU A 76 3.42 -1.01 11.39
CA LEU A 76 2.07 -0.65 10.99
C LEU A 76 1.33 -0.18 12.24
N LYS A 77 0.80 1.05 12.19
CA LYS A 77 0.14 1.65 13.34
C LYS A 77 -1.37 1.52 13.19
N GLU A 78 -2.05 2.58 12.89
CA GLU A 78 -3.52 2.58 12.79
C GLU A 78 -3.95 2.16 11.39
N LYS A 79 -4.91 1.24 11.31
CA LYS A 79 -5.58 0.94 10.05
C LYS A 79 -6.57 2.06 9.77
N ILE A 80 -6.45 2.70 8.61
CA ILE A 80 -7.28 3.87 8.29
C ILE A 80 -8.25 3.62 7.14
N GLY A 81 -8.20 2.46 6.51
CA GLY A 81 -9.14 2.15 5.44
C GLY A 81 -8.79 0.91 4.66
N THR A 82 -9.52 0.73 3.59
CA THR A 82 -9.33 -0.38 2.65
C THR A 82 -9.52 0.18 1.24
N ILE A 83 -8.73 -0.29 0.30
CA ILE A 83 -8.79 0.19 -1.07
C ILE A 83 -10.06 -0.31 -1.75
N PRO A 84 -10.81 0.55 -2.46
CA PRO A 84 -12.00 0.12 -3.20
C PRO A 84 -11.67 -0.90 -4.29
N ASN A 85 -12.62 -1.79 -4.59
CA ASN A 85 -12.42 -2.87 -5.56
C ASN A 85 -11.92 -2.40 -6.92
N ALA A 86 -12.48 -1.33 -7.46
CA ALA A 86 -12.02 -0.82 -8.76
C ALA A 86 -10.56 -0.41 -8.74
N THR A 87 -10.12 0.19 -7.66
CA THR A 87 -8.72 0.60 -7.49
C THR A 87 -7.83 -0.63 -7.26
N CYS A 88 -8.32 -1.65 -6.55
CA CYS A 88 -7.60 -2.91 -6.39
C CYS A 88 -7.30 -3.56 -7.74
N LEU A 89 -8.27 -3.55 -8.64
CA LEU A 89 -8.09 -4.11 -9.99
C LEU A 89 -7.04 -3.32 -10.78
N GLU A 90 -7.05 -2.02 -10.66
CA GLU A 90 -6.06 -1.15 -11.29
C GLU A 90 -4.66 -1.44 -10.76
N ILE A 91 -4.52 -1.57 -9.44
CA ILE A 91 -3.24 -1.91 -8.80
C ILE A 91 -2.75 -3.27 -9.31
N SER A 92 -3.63 -4.26 -9.30
CA SER A 92 -3.27 -5.62 -9.74
C SER A 92 -2.78 -5.63 -11.18
N ASP A 93 -3.43 -4.88 -12.06
CA ASP A 93 -3.03 -4.79 -13.46
C ASP A 93 -1.63 -4.17 -13.60
N ILE A 94 -1.35 -3.11 -12.87
CA ILE A 94 -0.04 -2.47 -12.90
C ILE A 94 1.04 -3.40 -12.35
N LEU A 95 0.76 -4.09 -11.25
CA LEU A 95 1.73 -5.04 -10.67
C LEU A 95 2.06 -6.17 -11.65
N LYS A 96 1.07 -6.67 -12.39
CA LYS A 96 1.31 -7.68 -13.42
C LYS A 96 2.26 -7.15 -14.49
N ARG A 97 2.08 -5.91 -14.92
CA ARG A 97 2.95 -5.31 -15.94
C ARG A 97 4.35 -5.03 -15.41
N LEU A 98 4.46 -4.62 -14.13
CA LEU A 98 5.77 -4.35 -13.52
C LEU A 98 6.64 -5.60 -13.48
N PHE A 99 6.05 -6.77 -13.28
CA PHE A 99 6.78 -8.02 -13.10
C PHE A 99 6.65 -8.98 -14.29
N ALA A 100 6.03 -8.55 -15.38
CA ALA A 100 5.92 -9.35 -16.58
C ALA A 100 7.30 -9.44 -17.29
N ILE A 101 7.59 -10.59 -17.82
CA ILE A 101 8.83 -10.82 -18.57
C ILE A 101 8.56 -10.67 -20.06
#